data_3cab008ed6955cdf0c4ac51c28e7e810
#
_entry.id   3cab008ed6955cdf0c4ac51c28e7e810
#
_cell.length_a   1.000
_cell.length_b   1.000
_cell.length_c   1.000
_cell.angle_alpha   90.00
_cell.angle_beta   90.00
_cell.angle_gamma   90.00
#
_symmetry.space_group_name_H-M   'P 1'
#
loop_
_entity.id
_entity.type
_entity.pdbx_description
1 polymer ?
#
loop_
_entity_poly.entity_id
_entity_poly.type
_entity_poly.pdbx_seq_one_letter_code
_entity_poly.pdbx_strand_id
1 'polypeptide(L)'
;MNPQFTPCSRRSFLKGIGIATAATASGALLAACASEETVAKAAAADIPVGGAKIIDDWVVSHPAKDEFKAFSTACPHAGGTINSIEDVNGSTVAVCPKHGSMFNVDNGDVVQGPSRDPMTPAKKVSVNNGEVEISN
;
A
#
# COMPACT_ATOMS: atom_id res chain seq x y z
N MET A 1 -4.42 18.78 21.03
CA MET A 1 -5.74 18.13 20.95
C MET A 1 -5.64 17.00 19.95
N ASN A 2 -5.69 15.77 20.43
CA ASN A 2 -5.74 14.61 19.54
C ASN A 2 -7.18 14.38 19.12
N PRO A 3 -7.53 14.44 17.83
CA PRO A 3 -8.80 13.90 17.38
C PRO A 3 -8.75 12.38 17.54
N GLN A 4 -9.49 11.88 18.50
CA GLN A 4 -9.72 10.45 18.61
C GLN A 4 -10.67 10.05 17.48
N PHE A 5 -10.12 9.47 16.43
CA PHE A 5 -10.93 8.82 15.40
C PHE A 5 -11.55 7.56 16.02
N THR A 6 -12.80 7.65 16.40
CA THR A 6 -13.55 6.47 16.75
C THR A 6 -13.82 5.66 15.47
N PRO A 7 -13.51 4.38 15.46
CA PRO A 7 -13.79 3.56 14.27
C PRO A 7 -15.31 3.55 14.02
N CYS A 8 -15.69 3.86 12.80
CA CYS A 8 -17.08 3.80 12.36
C CYS A 8 -17.50 2.33 12.29
N SER A 9 -18.10 1.81 13.35
CA SER A 9 -18.63 0.46 13.34
C SER A 9 -20.03 0.44 12.73
N ARG A 10 -20.36 -0.64 12.00
CA ARG A 10 -21.71 -0.85 11.44
C ARG A 10 -22.82 -0.78 12.50
N ARG A 11 -22.46 -1.09 13.74
CA ARG A 11 -23.38 -1.04 14.89
C ARG A 11 -23.70 0.37 15.33
N SER A 12 -22.77 1.31 15.20
CA SER A 12 -22.98 2.73 15.50
C SER A 12 -23.86 3.41 14.45
N PHE A 13 -23.78 2.94 13.19
CA PHE A 13 -24.62 3.44 12.11
C PHE A 13 -26.10 3.11 12.33
N LEU A 14 -26.40 1.88 12.78
CA LEU A 14 -27.79 1.44 13.02
C LEU A 14 -28.45 2.08 14.24
N LYS A 15 -27.67 2.52 15.22
CA LYS A 15 -28.20 3.24 16.40
C LYS A 15 -28.56 4.70 16.11
N GLY A 16 -27.98 5.28 15.07
CA GLY A 16 -28.26 6.66 14.66
C GLY A 16 -29.55 6.84 13.87
N ILE A 17 -30.16 5.76 13.38
CA ILE A 17 -31.36 5.84 12.51
C ILE A 17 -32.66 5.96 13.31
N GLY A 18 -32.61 5.70 14.61
CA GLY A 18 -33.81 5.66 15.47
C GLY A 18 -34.33 7.00 15.97
N ILE A 19 -33.69 8.13 15.70
CA ILE A 19 -34.07 9.43 16.28
C ILE A 19 -34.16 10.55 15.22
N ALA A 20 -34.45 10.23 14.01
CA ALA A 20 -34.64 11.25 12.98
C ALA A 20 -36.11 11.35 12.61
N THR A 21 -36.91 11.90 13.49
CA THR A 21 -38.10 12.63 13.08
C THR A 21 -37.73 14.10 13.04
N ALA A 22 -37.37 14.58 11.93
CA ALA A 22 -37.57 15.93 11.42
C ALA A 22 -36.54 16.27 10.34
N ALA A 23 -37.03 16.32 9.17
CA ALA A 23 -36.73 17.37 8.21
C ALA A 23 -35.28 17.65 7.88
N THR A 24 -34.95 17.44 6.59
CA THR A 24 -34.04 18.30 5.85
C THR A 24 -32.64 18.45 6.39
N ALA A 25 -31.88 17.41 6.37
CA ALA A 25 -30.44 17.55 6.25
C ALA A 25 -29.93 16.34 5.50
N SER A 26 -30.14 16.43 4.20
CA SER A 26 -28.97 16.69 3.40
C SER A 26 -27.89 15.66 3.57
N GLY A 27 -27.78 14.77 2.65
CA GLY A 27 -26.69 13.99 2.11
C GLY A 27 -25.24 14.27 2.46
N ALA A 28 -24.93 14.97 3.52
CA ALA A 28 -23.55 15.33 3.90
C ALA A 28 -22.86 14.28 4.78
N LEU A 29 -23.56 13.24 5.25
CA LEU A 29 -22.99 12.26 6.18
C LEU A 29 -22.46 10.98 5.53
N LEU A 30 -22.56 10.85 4.21
CA LEU A 30 -22.07 9.68 3.49
C LEU A 30 -20.58 9.76 3.13
N ALA A 31 -19.95 10.92 3.28
CA ALA A 31 -18.54 11.11 2.91
C ALA A 31 -17.54 10.68 4.01
N ALA A 32 -18.00 10.32 5.22
CA ALA A 32 -17.10 10.13 6.35
C ALA A 32 -16.59 8.69 6.55
N CYS A 33 -16.97 7.74 5.73
CA CYS A 33 -16.59 6.33 5.85
C CYS A 33 -15.81 5.82 4.63
N ALA A 34 -14.93 6.61 4.05
CA ALA A 34 -13.89 6.10 3.18
C ALA A 34 -12.78 5.51 4.07
N SER A 35 -13.00 4.33 4.62
CA SER A 35 -11.95 3.58 5.28
C SER A 35 -10.98 3.10 4.22
N GLU A 36 -9.70 3.45 4.36
CA GLU A 36 -8.63 2.81 3.59
C GLU A 36 -8.75 1.31 3.79
N GLU A 37 -8.94 0.58 2.71
CA GLU A 37 -9.09 -0.86 2.77
C GLU A 37 -7.71 -1.52 2.79
N THR A 38 -7.48 -2.41 3.76
CA THR A 38 -6.28 -3.24 3.77
C THR A 38 -6.38 -4.24 2.62
N VAL A 39 -5.47 -4.13 1.65
CA VAL A 39 -5.47 -4.93 0.43
C VAL A 39 -4.45 -6.05 0.43
N ALA A 40 -3.43 -5.99 1.29
CA ALA A 40 -2.44 -7.06 1.46
C ALA A 40 -1.82 -7.04 2.85
N LYS A 41 -1.34 -8.21 3.30
CA LYS A 41 -0.65 -8.39 4.57
C LYS A 41 0.52 -9.36 4.42
N ALA A 42 1.59 -9.13 5.17
CA ALA A 42 2.73 -10.02 5.26
C ALA A 42 3.37 -9.99 6.65
N ALA A 43 3.98 -11.10 7.07
CA ALA A 43 4.78 -11.08 8.29
C ALA A 43 6.03 -10.22 8.09
N ALA A 44 6.25 -9.25 8.98
CA ALA A 44 7.43 -8.38 8.90
C ALA A 44 8.75 -9.17 8.95
N ALA A 45 8.76 -10.29 9.67
CA ALA A 45 9.92 -11.17 9.79
C ALA A 45 10.30 -11.87 8.46
N ASP A 46 9.38 -11.96 7.51
CA ASP A 46 9.63 -12.58 6.20
C ASP A 46 10.35 -11.64 5.22
N ILE A 47 10.49 -10.37 5.58
CA ILE A 47 11.13 -9.36 4.76
C ILE A 47 12.34 -8.81 5.53
N PRO A 48 13.56 -9.29 5.25
CA PRO A 48 14.75 -8.84 5.97
C PRO A 48 15.06 -7.37 5.68
N VAL A 49 15.71 -6.70 6.65
CA VAL A 49 16.18 -5.32 6.46
C VAL A 49 17.13 -5.26 5.26
N GLY A 50 16.93 -4.31 4.38
CA GLY A 50 17.65 -4.17 3.12
C GLY A 50 17.13 -5.06 1.99
N GLY A 51 16.08 -5.87 2.24
CA GLY A 51 15.47 -6.75 1.25
C GLY A 51 14.08 -6.30 0.82
N ALA A 52 13.48 -7.09 -0.06
CA ALA A 52 12.12 -6.91 -0.54
C ALA A 52 11.49 -8.25 -0.89
N LYS A 53 10.15 -8.27 -0.94
CA LYS A 53 9.36 -9.44 -1.32
C LYS A 53 8.12 -9.00 -2.08
N ILE A 54 7.68 -9.82 -3.01
CA ILE A 54 6.39 -9.62 -3.69
C ILE A 54 5.32 -10.34 -2.88
N ILE A 55 4.31 -9.58 -2.47
CA ILE A 55 3.16 -10.05 -1.70
C ILE A 55 1.91 -9.65 -2.47
N ASP A 56 1.18 -10.62 -3.00
CA ASP A 56 0.04 -10.38 -3.88
C ASP A 56 0.42 -9.43 -5.02
N ASP A 57 -0.23 -8.28 -5.15
CA ASP A 57 0.04 -7.27 -6.17
C ASP A 57 0.97 -6.14 -5.70
N TRP A 58 1.81 -6.41 -4.68
CA TRP A 58 2.67 -5.41 -4.06
C TRP A 58 4.12 -5.86 -3.95
N VAL A 59 5.04 -4.98 -4.33
CA VAL A 59 6.45 -5.06 -3.98
C VAL A 59 6.61 -4.41 -2.61
N VAL A 60 6.95 -5.20 -1.60
CA VAL A 60 7.13 -4.73 -0.23
C VAL A 60 8.61 -4.75 0.11
N SER A 61 9.17 -3.61 0.50
CA SER A 61 10.57 -3.47 0.89
C SER A 61 10.70 -3.10 2.37
N HIS A 62 11.87 -3.41 2.92
CA HIS A 62 12.24 -3.13 4.31
C HIS A 62 13.57 -2.34 4.33
N PRO A 63 13.54 -1.04 3.93
CA PRO A 63 14.77 -0.26 3.76
C PRO A 63 15.55 -0.02 5.05
N ALA A 64 14.87 0.10 6.17
CA ALA A 64 15.49 0.29 7.47
C ALA A 64 14.66 -0.36 8.57
N LYS A 65 15.24 -0.54 9.75
CA LYS A 65 14.53 -1.08 10.91
C LYS A 65 13.23 -0.34 11.13
N ASP A 66 12.14 -1.09 11.26
CA ASP A 66 10.78 -0.59 11.48
C ASP A 66 10.21 0.30 10.34
N GLU A 67 10.88 0.33 9.18
CA GLU A 67 10.43 1.05 7.99
C GLU A 67 10.11 0.09 6.85
N PHE A 68 8.86 0.10 6.41
CA PHE A 68 8.39 -0.68 5.26
C PHE A 68 7.81 0.23 4.20
N LYS A 69 8.01 -0.14 2.95
CA LYS A 69 7.42 0.54 1.79
C LYS A 69 6.75 -0.48 0.90
N ALA A 70 5.73 -0.07 0.18
CA ALA A 70 5.04 -0.92 -0.76
C ALA A 70 4.72 -0.15 -2.05
N PHE A 71 4.91 -0.84 -3.17
CA PHE A 71 4.64 -0.34 -4.50
C PHE A 71 3.83 -1.36 -5.28
N SER A 72 2.93 -0.89 -6.13
CA SER A 72 2.15 -1.76 -7.00
C SER A 72 3.06 -2.55 -7.95
N THR A 73 2.75 -3.82 -8.16
CA THR A 73 3.42 -4.66 -9.18
C THR A 73 3.02 -4.31 -10.60
N ALA A 74 1.99 -3.48 -10.79
CA ALA A 74 1.64 -2.99 -12.12
C ALA A 74 2.79 -2.15 -12.69
N CYS A 75 3.41 -2.64 -13.76
CA CYS A 75 4.53 -1.93 -14.39
C CYS A 75 4.03 -0.63 -15.01
N PRO A 76 4.60 0.53 -14.64
CA PRO A 76 4.14 1.81 -15.17
C PRO A 76 4.47 2.04 -16.64
N HIS A 77 5.32 1.19 -17.24
CA HIS A 77 5.70 1.34 -18.65
C HIS A 77 4.58 0.95 -19.62
N ALA A 78 4.13 -0.30 -19.61
CA ALA A 78 3.21 -0.78 -20.64
C ALA A 78 2.43 -2.04 -20.24
N GLY A 79 1.66 -1.98 -19.16
CA GLY A 79 0.76 -3.05 -18.76
C GLY A 79 1.44 -4.41 -18.46
N GLY A 80 2.71 -4.39 -18.06
CA GLY A 80 3.41 -5.54 -17.54
C GLY A 80 3.15 -5.73 -16.05
N THR A 81 3.64 -6.85 -15.52
CA THR A 81 3.61 -7.13 -14.08
C THR A 81 5.04 -7.37 -13.60
N ILE A 82 5.45 -6.64 -12.59
CA ILE A 82 6.70 -6.85 -11.87
C ILE A 82 6.57 -8.15 -11.11
N ASN A 83 7.46 -9.10 -11.34
CA ASN A 83 7.34 -10.45 -10.79
C ASN A 83 8.62 -11.04 -10.21
N SER A 84 9.71 -10.30 -10.19
CA SER A 84 10.95 -10.72 -9.55
C SER A 84 11.64 -9.61 -8.80
N ILE A 85 12.40 -10.01 -7.79
CA ILE A 85 13.30 -9.16 -7.01
C ILE A 85 14.71 -9.68 -7.25
N GLU A 86 15.61 -8.79 -7.62
CA GLU A 86 17.00 -9.14 -7.96
C GLU A 86 17.97 -8.17 -7.30
N ASP A 87 19.20 -8.62 -7.08
CA ASP A 87 20.30 -7.76 -6.64
C ASP A 87 21.16 -7.41 -7.85
N VAL A 88 21.23 -6.14 -8.16
CA VAL A 88 22.02 -5.61 -9.27
C VAL A 88 23.01 -4.58 -8.74
N ASN A 89 24.29 -4.87 -8.86
CA ASN A 89 25.38 -3.98 -8.42
C ASN A 89 25.26 -3.54 -6.94
N GLY A 90 24.76 -4.42 -6.07
CA GLY A 90 24.58 -4.14 -4.65
C GLY A 90 23.30 -3.38 -4.29
N SER A 91 22.40 -3.21 -5.24
CA SER A 91 21.07 -2.64 -5.01
C SER A 91 19.99 -3.65 -5.28
N THR A 92 19.02 -3.74 -4.39
CA THR A 92 17.85 -4.59 -4.60
C THR A 92 16.86 -3.89 -5.52
N VAL A 93 16.49 -4.55 -6.59
CA VAL A 93 15.59 -4.02 -7.62
C VAL A 93 14.42 -4.95 -7.89
N ALA A 94 13.29 -4.34 -8.23
CA ALA A 94 12.11 -5.04 -8.74
C ALA A 94 12.15 -5.04 -10.27
N VAL A 95 11.90 -6.18 -10.90
CA VAL A 95 12.08 -6.37 -12.34
C VAL A 95 10.74 -6.69 -13.02
N CYS A 96 10.46 -5.96 -14.09
CA CYS A 96 9.37 -6.25 -15.00
C CYS A 96 9.90 -7.08 -16.19
N PRO A 97 9.48 -8.36 -16.34
CA PRO A 97 10.03 -9.22 -17.39
C PRO A 97 9.52 -8.85 -18.79
N LYS A 98 8.46 -8.07 -18.88
CA LYS A 98 7.84 -7.75 -20.18
C LYS A 98 8.79 -6.99 -21.12
N HIS A 99 9.52 -5.99 -20.59
CA HIS A 99 10.48 -5.20 -21.36
C HIS A 99 11.80 -4.94 -20.60
N GLY A 100 12.01 -5.56 -19.43
CA GLY A 100 13.24 -5.46 -18.66
C GLY A 100 13.41 -4.18 -17.84
N SER A 101 12.34 -3.43 -17.59
CA SER A 101 12.42 -2.29 -16.67
C SER A 101 12.75 -2.73 -15.25
N MET A 102 13.64 -2.00 -14.59
CA MET A 102 14.08 -2.25 -13.22
C MET A 102 13.81 -1.03 -12.35
N PHE A 103 13.39 -1.27 -11.13
CA PHE A 103 13.00 -0.23 -10.19
C PHE A 103 13.67 -0.46 -8.84
N ASN A 104 14.14 0.59 -8.21
CA ASN A 104 14.65 0.52 -6.85
C ASN A 104 13.49 0.21 -5.88
N VAL A 105 13.66 -0.80 -5.04
CA VAL A 105 12.60 -1.25 -4.12
C VAL A 105 12.38 -0.31 -2.93
N ASP A 106 13.34 0.57 -2.62
CA ASP A 106 13.27 1.44 -1.44
C ASP A 106 12.57 2.77 -1.73
N ASN A 107 12.58 3.22 -2.97
CA ASN A 107 11.97 4.49 -3.36
C ASN A 107 11.05 4.42 -4.59
N GLY A 108 11.04 3.30 -5.29
CA GLY A 108 10.23 3.09 -6.50
C GLY A 108 10.82 3.66 -7.79
N ASP A 109 11.96 4.32 -7.73
CA ASP A 109 12.55 5.00 -8.88
C ASP A 109 13.02 4.03 -9.96
N VAL A 110 12.99 4.49 -11.22
CA VAL A 110 13.53 3.74 -12.35
C VAL A 110 15.03 3.64 -12.24
N VAL A 111 15.56 2.42 -12.24
CA VAL A 111 16.99 2.11 -12.31
C VAL A 111 17.39 1.83 -13.75
N GLN A 112 16.54 1.11 -14.48
CA GLN A 112 16.72 0.78 -15.89
C GLN A 112 15.38 0.86 -16.63
N GLY A 113 15.38 1.58 -17.78
CA GLY A 113 14.21 1.63 -18.65
C GLY A 113 13.93 0.30 -19.37
N PRO A 114 12.88 0.30 -20.19
CA PRO A 114 12.27 1.44 -20.88
C PRO A 114 11.24 2.27 -20.10
N SER A 115 10.81 1.87 -18.89
CA SER A 115 9.93 2.73 -18.09
C SER A 115 10.57 4.10 -17.83
N ARG A 116 9.77 5.13 -17.87
CA ARG A 116 10.16 6.51 -17.51
C ARG A 116 9.53 6.95 -16.20
N ASP A 117 8.48 6.27 -15.79
CA ASP A 117 7.75 6.57 -14.57
C ASP A 117 8.14 5.57 -13.48
N PRO A 118 8.22 6.02 -12.21
CA PRO A 118 8.49 5.16 -11.07
C PRO A 118 7.33 4.22 -10.77
N MET A 119 7.55 3.22 -9.94
CA MET A 119 6.48 2.38 -9.39
C MET A 119 5.49 3.24 -8.59
N THR A 120 4.22 2.86 -8.65
CA THR A 120 3.15 3.55 -7.90
C THR A 120 3.16 3.11 -6.44
N PRO A 121 3.36 4.01 -5.48
CA PRO A 121 3.36 3.66 -4.07
C PRO A 121 1.94 3.35 -3.57
N ALA A 122 1.85 2.47 -2.57
CA ALA A 122 0.63 2.29 -1.79
C ALA A 122 0.27 3.58 -1.03
N LYS A 123 -1.02 3.80 -0.78
CA LYS A 123 -1.47 4.96 0.00
C LYS A 123 -0.96 4.91 1.43
N LYS A 124 -0.91 3.72 2.03
CA LYS A 124 -0.45 3.54 3.39
C LYS A 124 0.20 2.18 3.59
N VAL A 125 1.26 2.18 4.36
CA VAL A 125 1.90 0.97 4.88
C VAL A 125 2.03 1.13 6.39
N SER A 126 1.60 0.15 7.14
CA SER A 126 1.69 0.12 8.60
C SER A 126 2.14 -1.23 9.10
N VAL A 127 2.69 -1.25 10.32
CA VAL A 127 3.08 -2.49 10.98
C VAL A 127 2.26 -2.63 12.26
N ASN A 128 1.50 -3.72 12.36
CA ASN A 128 0.69 -4.03 13.53
C ASN A 128 0.98 -5.46 13.99
N ASN A 129 1.40 -5.61 15.24
CA ASN A 129 1.67 -6.93 15.83
C ASN A 129 2.64 -7.81 15.01
N GLY A 130 3.68 -7.22 14.41
CA GLY A 130 4.64 -7.94 13.57
C GLY A 130 4.13 -8.25 12.16
N GLU A 131 3.00 -7.73 11.76
CA GLU A 131 2.42 -7.85 10.44
C GLU A 131 2.48 -6.52 9.68
N VAL A 132 2.98 -6.54 8.46
CA VAL A 132 2.95 -5.40 7.55
C VAL A 132 1.60 -5.39 6.86
N GLU A 133 0.87 -4.29 6.99
CA GLU A 133 -0.44 -4.08 6.36
C GLU A 133 -0.33 -3.00 5.28
N ILE A 134 -0.84 -3.30 4.10
CA ILE A 134 -0.85 -2.42 2.95
C ILE A 134 -2.29 -2.00 2.69
N SER A 135 -2.51 -0.70 2.58
CA SER A 135 -3.83 -0.12 2.29
C SER A 135 -3.77 0.75 1.04
N ASN A 136 -4.86 0.71 0.26
CA ASN A 136 -4.96 1.46 -0.98
C ASN A 136 -6.38 2.03 -1.20
#